data_67dd2c99f16fad86a42a34d22d5a1d41
#
_entry.id   67dd2c99f16fad86a42a34d22d5a1d41
#
_cell.length_a   1.000
_cell.length_b   1.000
_cell.length_c   1.000
_cell.angle_alpha   90.00
_cell.angle_beta   90.00
_cell.angle_gamma   90.00
#
_symmetry.space_group_name_H-M   'P 1'
#
loop_
_entity.id
_entity.type
_entity.pdbx_description
1 polymer ?
#
loop_
_entity_poly.entity_id
_entity_poly.type
_entity_poly.pdbx_seq_one_letter_code
_entity_poly.pdbx_strand_id
1 'polypeptide(L)'
;PQSPHVHTDRRERARRERRSQYGPRHVFLFGRAKRVAEPMYLVLAVLLLGLLWIVTRTSPASTKLSSPPPAATAYFSTTPPSMPSQKTFTLASRGKGCHLVQSEVEREISDMIRGVQVGILTLFIQHTSAALSLNENVDRDVRTDMDMALDHVVPESLPWRHTDEGPDDSVSHTKATLVGPSLTIPITRGQLNLGTWQGVYLCEFRRAKHARRIEI
;
A
#
# COMPACT_ATOMS: atom_id res chain seq x y z
N PRO A 1 -40.76 51.60 -0.73
CA PRO A 1 -39.32 51.59 -0.87
C PRO A 1 -38.70 50.94 0.35
N GLN A 2 -38.36 49.68 0.23
CA GLN A 2 -37.70 48.93 1.31
C GLN A 2 -36.20 49.01 1.13
N SER A 3 -35.51 49.33 2.22
CA SER A 3 -34.08 49.61 2.34
C SER A 3 -33.23 48.33 2.19
N PRO A 4 -32.04 48.35 1.51
CA PRO A 4 -31.20 47.17 1.24
C PRO A 4 -30.15 46.88 2.31
N HIS A 5 -30.28 47.24 3.56
CA HIS A 5 -29.19 47.17 4.55
C HIS A 5 -29.19 45.96 5.52
N VAL A 6 -30.01 44.93 5.35
CA VAL A 6 -30.11 43.83 6.32
C VAL A 6 -29.31 42.59 5.94
N HIS A 7 -28.80 42.49 4.72
CA HIS A 7 -28.14 41.25 4.26
C HIS A 7 -26.62 41.17 4.45
N THR A 8 -25.95 42.25 4.77
CA THR A 8 -24.47 42.30 4.95
C THR A 8 -23.98 41.86 6.32
N ASP A 9 -24.81 42.08 7.36
CA ASP A 9 -24.42 41.83 8.76
C ASP A 9 -24.36 40.33 9.13
N ARG A 10 -25.16 39.46 8.49
CA ARG A 10 -25.13 38.01 8.76
C ARG A 10 -23.85 37.33 8.26
N ARG A 11 -23.28 37.81 7.17
CA ARG A 11 -22.04 37.22 6.59
C ARG A 11 -20.79 37.66 7.35
N GLU A 12 -20.76 38.84 7.90
CA GLU A 12 -19.68 39.32 8.75
C GLU A 12 -19.68 38.69 10.13
N ARG A 13 -20.81 38.44 10.73
CA ARG A 13 -20.95 37.69 11.99
C ARG A 13 -20.40 36.26 11.83
N ALA A 14 -20.79 35.56 10.78
CA ALA A 14 -20.30 34.19 10.50
C ALA A 14 -18.76 34.15 10.25
N ARG A 15 -18.19 35.23 9.72
CA ARG A 15 -16.71 35.34 9.58
C ARG A 15 -15.99 35.62 10.90
N ARG A 16 -16.60 36.36 11.82
CA ARG A 16 -16.04 36.63 13.14
C ARG A 16 -16.08 35.40 14.04
N GLU A 17 -17.15 34.61 14.00
CA GLU A 17 -17.29 33.37 14.77
C GLU A 17 -16.28 32.30 14.32
N ARG A 18 -15.99 32.18 13.01
CA ARG A 18 -14.94 31.27 12.50
C ARG A 18 -13.51 31.70 12.88
N ARG A 19 -13.27 33.00 13.12
CA ARG A 19 -11.95 33.47 13.58
C ARG A 19 -11.71 33.23 15.07
N SER A 20 -12.75 33.09 15.89
CA SER A 20 -12.66 32.83 17.33
C SER A 20 -12.35 31.36 17.66
N GLN A 21 -12.56 30.44 16.70
CA GLN A 21 -12.34 29.00 16.93
C GLN A 21 -10.89 28.53 16.71
N TYR A 22 -10.04 29.38 16.17
CA TYR A 22 -8.61 29.08 16.05
C TYR A 22 -7.82 30.04 16.91
N GLY A 23 -7.43 29.58 18.11
CA GLY A 23 -6.55 30.28 19.01
C GLY A 23 -5.20 30.65 18.38
N PRO A 24 -4.42 31.56 19.00
CA PRO A 24 -3.21 32.09 18.39
C PRO A 24 -2.19 30.97 18.13
N ARG A 25 -1.73 30.91 16.90
CA ARG A 25 -0.61 30.05 16.49
C ARG A 25 0.61 30.45 17.32
N HIS A 26 1.09 29.52 18.15
CA HIS A 26 2.37 29.65 18.80
C HIS A 26 3.46 29.82 17.74
N VAL A 27 3.97 31.04 17.63
CA VAL A 27 5.21 31.31 16.90
C VAL A 27 6.33 30.66 17.70
N PHE A 28 6.84 29.54 17.26
CA PHE A 28 8.08 28.98 17.78
C PHE A 28 9.22 29.91 17.37
N LEU A 29 9.68 30.72 18.34
CA LEU A 29 10.96 31.39 18.26
C LEU A 29 12.05 30.32 18.23
N PHE A 30 12.72 30.20 17.07
CA PHE A 30 13.94 29.41 16.96
C PHE A 30 14.98 29.95 17.93
N GLY A 31 15.09 29.31 19.07
CA GLY A 31 16.20 29.51 20.00
C GLY A 31 17.49 29.14 19.26
N ARG A 32 18.42 30.09 19.24
CA ARG A 32 19.77 29.99 18.72
C ARG A 32 20.44 28.72 19.26
N ALA A 33 20.52 27.66 18.45
CA ALA A 33 21.26 26.46 18.79
C ALA A 33 22.74 26.85 18.97
N LYS A 34 23.23 26.82 20.18
CA LYS A 34 24.67 26.81 20.48
C LYS A 34 25.25 25.61 19.74
N ARG A 35 26.12 25.84 18.77
CA ARG A 35 26.95 24.81 18.15
C ARG A 35 27.81 24.21 19.26
N VAL A 36 27.42 23.08 19.78
CA VAL A 36 28.31 22.20 20.50
C VAL A 36 29.15 21.55 19.39
N ALA A 37 30.37 22.01 19.25
CA ALA A 37 31.37 21.35 18.44
C ALA A 37 31.75 20.07 19.19
N GLU A 38 30.98 19.03 19.09
CA GLU A 38 31.38 17.68 19.47
C GLU A 38 32.57 17.30 18.59
N PRO A 39 33.68 16.91 19.17
CA PRO A 39 34.88 16.68 18.40
C PRO A 39 34.69 15.42 17.55
N MET A 40 34.51 15.65 16.27
CA MET A 40 34.53 14.62 15.22
C MET A 40 35.72 13.66 15.38
N TYR A 41 36.76 14.09 16.09
CA TYR A 41 37.93 13.31 16.45
C TYR A 41 37.64 12.14 17.41
N LEU A 42 36.63 12.24 18.28
CA LEU A 42 36.28 11.16 19.22
C LEU A 42 35.62 10.00 18.46
N VAL A 43 34.77 10.29 17.50
CA VAL A 43 34.14 9.27 16.64
C VAL A 43 35.19 8.60 15.75
N LEU A 44 36.11 9.38 15.19
CA LEU A 44 37.20 8.85 14.36
C LEU A 44 38.16 7.98 15.20
N ALA A 45 38.49 8.38 16.42
CA ALA A 45 39.33 7.63 17.34
C ALA A 45 38.69 6.28 17.73
N VAL A 46 37.38 6.25 18.01
CA VAL A 46 36.66 5.01 18.34
C VAL A 46 36.63 4.07 17.14
N LEU A 47 36.42 4.59 15.94
CA LEU A 47 36.44 3.79 14.70
C LEU A 47 37.84 3.23 14.40
N LEU A 48 38.90 4.02 14.58
CA LEU A 48 40.28 3.58 14.38
C LEU A 48 40.73 2.53 15.41
N LEU A 49 40.36 2.70 16.68
CA LEU A 49 40.61 1.72 17.74
C LEU A 49 39.83 0.41 17.49
N GLY A 50 38.58 0.50 17.00
CA GLY A 50 37.78 -0.64 16.59
C GLY A 50 38.41 -1.41 15.42
N LEU A 51 38.90 -0.70 14.41
CA LEU A 51 39.60 -1.30 13.27
C LEU A 51 40.93 -1.98 13.70
N LEU A 52 41.71 -1.33 14.57
CA LEU A 52 42.94 -1.88 15.10
C LEU A 52 42.67 -3.13 15.95
N TRP A 53 41.61 -3.17 16.71
CA TRP A 53 41.20 -4.33 17.52
C TRP A 53 40.78 -5.52 16.63
N ILE A 54 40.12 -5.28 15.50
CA ILE A 54 39.76 -6.31 14.51
C ILE A 54 41.01 -6.84 13.85
N VAL A 55 41.94 -5.99 13.40
CA VAL A 55 43.16 -6.39 12.70
C VAL A 55 44.11 -7.18 13.61
N THR A 56 44.19 -6.83 14.92
CA THR A 56 45.11 -7.54 15.84
C THR A 56 44.54 -8.89 16.34
N ARG A 57 43.27 -9.17 16.13
CA ARG A 57 42.65 -10.47 16.50
C ARG A 57 42.57 -11.47 15.35
N THR A 58 42.90 -11.09 14.12
CA THR A 58 43.03 -12.03 13.02
C THR A 58 44.43 -12.68 12.99
N SER A 59 44.76 -13.45 14.04
CA SER A 59 45.83 -14.43 13.89
C SER A 59 45.39 -15.45 12.85
N PRO A 60 46.25 -15.78 11.88
CA PRO A 60 45.91 -16.84 10.96
C PRO A 60 45.85 -18.14 11.74
N ALA A 61 44.63 -18.58 12.07
CA ALA A 61 44.43 -19.92 12.52
C ALA A 61 44.95 -20.87 11.41
N SER A 62 45.95 -21.67 11.76
CA SER A 62 46.44 -22.72 10.89
C SER A 62 45.26 -23.58 10.45
N THR A 63 44.79 -23.34 9.24
CA THR A 63 43.73 -24.16 8.61
C THR A 63 44.33 -25.52 8.33
N LYS A 64 44.13 -26.47 9.26
CA LYS A 64 44.16 -27.89 8.89
C LYS A 64 43.17 -28.04 7.75
N LEU A 65 43.69 -28.41 6.58
CA LEU A 65 42.89 -28.74 5.42
C LEU A 65 41.94 -29.88 5.82
N SER A 66 40.74 -29.56 6.30
CA SER A 66 39.68 -30.55 6.45
C SER A 66 39.25 -30.96 5.05
N SER A 67 39.16 -32.28 4.84
CA SER A 67 38.56 -32.83 3.62
C SER A 67 37.32 -32.07 3.24
N PRO A 68 37.07 -31.74 1.96
CA PRO A 68 35.88 -31.06 1.53
C PRO A 68 34.64 -31.86 2.05
N PRO A 69 33.63 -31.19 2.56
CA PRO A 69 32.40 -31.87 2.93
C PRO A 69 31.91 -32.66 1.70
N PRO A 70 31.31 -33.86 1.92
CA PRO A 70 30.76 -34.61 0.82
C PRO A 70 29.89 -33.67 0.00
N ALA A 71 30.09 -33.64 -1.31
CA ALA A 71 29.34 -32.81 -2.21
C ALA A 71 27.85 -32.92 -1.82
N ALA A 72 27.25 -31.81 -1.40
CA ALA A 72 25.80 -31.79 -1.14
C ALA A 72 25.19 -32.24 -2.46
N THR A 73 24.72 -33.47 -2.50
CA THR A 73 23.95 -33.99 -3.62
C THR A 73 22.75 -33.08 -3.68
N ALA A 74 22.79 -32.11 -4.59
CA ALA A 74 21.63 -31.26 -4.85
C ALA A 74 20.52 -32.24 -5.28
N TYR A 75 19.62 -32.52 -4.37
CA TYR A 75 18.37 -33.19 -4.70
C TYR A 75 17.61 -32.26 -5.63
N PHE A 76 17.96 -32.28 -6.90
CA PHE A 76 17.07 -31.80 -7.93
C PHE A 76 15.83 -32.68 -7.81
N SER A 77 14.78 -32.12 -7.19
CA SER A 77 13.47 -32.74 -7.26
C SER A 77 13.18 -32.97 -8.74
N THR A 78 13.06 -34.21 -9.15
CA THR A 78 12.68 -34.60 -10.52
C THR A 78 11.20 -34.38 -10.79
N THR A 79 10.51 -33.72 -9.88
CA THR A 79 9.13 -33.26 -10.13
C THR A 79 9.21 -32.20 -11.22
N PRO A 80 8.59 -32.41 -12.38
CA PRO A 80 8.57 -31.41 -13.42
C PRO A 80 8.02 -30.13 -12.83
N PRO A 81 8.54 -28.95 -13.20
CA PRO A 81 8.02 -27.67 -12.74
C PRO A 81 6.51 -27.68 -13.06
N SER A 82 5.68 -27.35 -12.08
CA SER A 82 4.24 -27.19 -12.32
C SER A 82 4.07 -26.11 -13.40
N MET A 83 3.39 -26.47 -14.48
CA MET A 83 3.08 -25.49 -15.53
C MET A 83 2.29 -24.33 -14.91
N PRO A 84 2.62 -23.09 -15.27
CA PRO A 84 1.81 -21.95 -14.84
C PRO A 84 0.38 -22.17 -15.33
N SER A 85 -0.58 -21.87 -14.50
CA SER A 85 -2.00 -21.95 -14.84
C SER A 85 -2.59 -20.55 -14.78
N GLN A 86 -3.56 -20.30 -15.65
CA GLN A 86 -4.20 -19.01 -15.79
C GLN A 86 -5.72 -19.20 -15.85
N LYS A 87 -6.46 -18.27 -15.25
CA LYS A 87 -7.93 -18.29 -15.25
C LYS A 87 -8.45 -16.86 -15.15
N THR A 88 -9.53 -16.59 -15.89
CA THR A 88 -10.31 -15.36 -15.75
C THR A 88 -11.58 -15.63 -14.95
N PHE A 89 -11.93 -14.74 -14.04
CA PHE A 89 -13.23 -14.76 -13.36
C PHE A 89 -13.77 -13.34 -13.17
N THR A 90 -15.03 -13.24 -12.76
CA THR A 90 -15.70 -11.95 -12.59
C THR A 90 -16.18 -11.81 -11.14
N LEU A 91 -15.76 -10.74 -10.49
CA LEU A 91 -16.24 -10.37 -9.15
C LEU A 91 -17.70 -9.92 -9.20
N ALA A 92 -18.42 -10.13 -8.11
CA ALA A 92 -19.78 -9.64 -7.96
C ALA A 92 -19.83 -8.12 -8.18
N SER A 93 -20.95 -7.65 -8.77
CA SER A 93 -21.12 -6.22 -9.10
C SER A 93 -21.18 -5.35 -7.83
N ARG A 94 -20.37 -4.29 -7.79
CA ARG A 94 -20.28 -3.33 -6.68
C ARG A 94 -20.20 -1.91 -7.19
N GLY A 95 -20.73 -0.98 -6.39
CA GLY A 95 -20.54 0.46 -6.59
C GLY A 95 -19.28 0.94 -5.85
N LYS A 96 -19.06 2.25 -5.91
CA LYS A 96 -17.90 2.93 -5.30
C LYS A 96 -17.66 2.49 -3.85
N GLY A 97 -16.39 2.25 -3.53
CA GLY A 97 -15.90 1.88 -2.21
C GLY A 97 -14.79 0.84 -2.24
N CYS A 98 -14.22 0.55 -1.07
CA CYS A 98 -13.23 -0.48 -0.87
C CYS A 98 -13.90 -1.75 -0.33
N HIS A 99 -13.87 -2.83 -1.10
CA HIS A 99 -14.62 -4.06 -0.82
C HIS A 99 -13.68 -5.23 -0.56
N LEU A 100 -13.80 -5.88 0.60
CA LEU A 100 -13.07 -7.12 0.86
C LEU A 100 -13.64 -8.22 -0.04
N VAL A 101 -12.79 -8.77 -0.91
CA VAL A 101 -13.16 -9.78 -1.92
C VAL A 101 -12.39 -11.09 -1.76
N GLN A 102 -11.65 -11.25 -0.68
CA GLN A 102 -10.79 -12.41 -0.46
C GLN A 102 -11.52 -13.74 -0.62
N SER A 103 -12.70 -13.89 -0.02
CA SER A 103 -13.46 -15.13 -0.11
C SER A 103 -13.92 -15.50 -1.54
N GLU A 104 -14.15 -14.47 -2.38
CA GLU A 104 -14.45 -14.70 -3.80
C GLU A 104 -13.20 -15.17 -4.54
N VAL A 105 -12.06 -14.54 -4.30
CA VAL A 105 -10.77 -14.92 -4.88
C VAL A 105 -10.40 -16.35 -4.45
N GLU A 106 -10.44 -16.66 -3.16
CA GLU A 106 -10.09 -17.98 -2.63
C GLU A 106 -10.95 -19.10 -3.22
N ARG A 107 -12.25 -18.87 -3.40
CA ARG A 107 -13.14 -19.82 -4.05
C ARG A 107 -12.71 -20.09 -5.49
N GLU A 108 -12.33 -19.07 -6.24
CA GLU A 108 -11.95 -19.18 -7.65
C GLU A 108 -10.60 -19.83 -7.88
N ILE A 109 -9.68 -19.72 -6.90
CA ILE A 109 -8.31 -20.25 -7.02
C ILE A 109 -8.11 -21.59 -6.32
N SER A 110 -9.07 -22.05 -5.51
CA SER A 110 -8.92 -23.22 -4.61
C SER A 110 -8.34 -24.46 -5.29
N ASP A 111 -8.84 -24.78 -6.49
CA ASP A 111 -8.37 -25.93 -7.24
C ASP A 111 -6.99 -25.72 -7.88
N MET A 112 -6.70 -24.46 -8.27
CA MET A 112 -5.43 -24.11 -8.91
C MET A 112 -4.24 -24.17 -7.94
N ILE A 113 -4.45 -23.77 -6.69
CA ILE A 113 -3.39 -23.72 -5.70
C ILE A 113 -3.28 -24.99 -4.84
N ARG A 114 -4.25 -25.89 -4.97
CA ARG A 114 -4.23 -27.17 -4.26
C ARG A 114 -2.97 -27.95 -4.60
N GLY A 115 -2.19 -28.29 -3.59
CA GLY A 115 -0.93 -29.04 -3.76
C GLY A 115 0.30 -28.18 -4.10
N VAL A 116 0.14 -26.89 -4.36
CA VAL A 116 1.26 -25.97 -4.55
C VAL A 116 1.97 -25.76 -3.23
N GLN A 117 3.20 -26.28 -3.09
CA GLN A 117 3.96 -26.14 -1.84
C GLN A 117 4.51 -24.71 -1.69
N VAL A 118 5.06 -24.16 -2.75
CA VAL A 118 5.56 -22.77 -2.84
C VAL A 118 5.22 -22.26 -4.23
N GLY A 119 4.66 -21.06 -4.30
CA GLY A 119 4.27 -20.44 -5.56
C GLY A 119 3.96 -18.96 -5.40
N ILE A 120 3.53 -18.37 -6.49
CA ILE A 120 3.12 -16.98 -6.57
C ILE A 120 1.76 -16.94 -7.28
N LEU A 121 0.80 -16.23 -6.68
CA LEU A 121 -0.43 -15.83 -7.30
C LEU A 121 -0.29 -14.40 -7.78
N THR A 122 -0.59 -14.14 -9.04
CA THR A 122 -0.76 -12.78 -9.56
C THR A 122 -2.25 -12.56 -9.85
N LEU A 123 -2.83 -11.53 -9.26
CA LEU A 123 -4.17 -11.04 -9.58
C LEU A 123 -4.02 -9.79 -10.42
N PHE A 124 -4.73 -9.71 -11.54
CA PHE A 124 -4.73 -8.55 -12.42
C PHE A 124 -6.16 -8.15 -12.78
N ILE A 125 -6.55 -6.91 -12.46
CA ILE A 125 -7.85 -6.37 -12.83
C ILE A 125 -7.81 -5.82 -14.25
N GLN A 126 -8.67 -6.32 -15.11
CA GLN A 126 -8.75 -5.88 -16.51
C GLN A 126 -9.65 -4.65 -16.65
N HIS A 127 -9.32 -3.57 -15.93
CA HIS A 127 -10.08 -2.33 -15.97
C HIS A 127 -9.24 -1.10 -15.59
N THR A 128 -9.71 0.08 -16.02
CA THR A 128 -9.03 1.38 -15.78
C THR A 128 -9.67 2.23 -14.69
N SER A 129 -10.83 1.84 -14.14
CA SER A 129 -11.58 2.62 -13.15
C SER A 129 -11.79 1.87 -11.82
N ALA A 130 -11.03 0.80 -11.62
CA ALA A 130 -10.98 0.03 -10.38
C ALA A 130 -9.58 -0.52 -10.19
N ALA A 131 -9.25 -0.92 -8.96
CA ALA A 131 -7.92 -1.39 -8.60
C ALA A 131 -7.99 -2.52 -7.57
N LEU A 132 -6.85 -3.20 -7.37
CA LEU A 132 -6.69 -4.22 -6.35
C LEU A 132 -5.73 -3.74 -5.26
N SER A 133 -6.01 -4.08 -4.00
CA SER A 133 -5.15 -3.74 -2.86
C SER A 133 -5.11 -4.84 -1.82
N LEU A 134 -4.08 -4.82 -0.97
CA LEU A 134 -4.00 -5.57 0.27
C LEU A 134 -4.08 -4.59 1.43
N ASN A 135 -5.00 -4.82 2.36
CA ASN A 135 -5.10 -4.03 3.58
C ASN A 135 -5.74 -4.84 4.70
N GLU A 136 -5.93 -4.20 5.85
CA GLU A 136 -6.53 -4.80 7.03
C GLU A 136 -7.94 -5.33 6.75
N ASN A 137 -8.21 -6.57 7.20
CA ASN A 137 -9.43 -7.32 6.88
C ASN A 137 -10.47 -7.38 8.01
N VAL A 138 -10.15 -6.87 9.20
CA VAL A 138 -10.98 -7.04 10.42
C VAL A 138 -11.88 -5.85 10.65
N ASP A 139 -11.30 -4.65 10.82
CA ASP A 139 -12.08 -3.45 11.08
C ASP A 139 -12.77 -2.96 9.80
N ARG A 140 -14.09 -2.78 9.90
CA ARG A 140 -14.90 -2.30 8.76
C ARG A 140 -14.65 -0.83 8.46
N ASP A 141 -14.24 -0.05 9.46
CA ASP A 141 -14.01 1.39 9.32
C ASP A 141 -12.81 1.67 8.42
N VAL A 142 -11.79 0.79 8.39
CA VAL A 142 -10.67 0.87 7.45
C VAL A 142 -11.14 1.00 5.98
N ARG A 143 -12.23 0.33 5.61
CA ARG A 143 -12.79 0.39 4.24
C ARG A 143 -13.37 1.75 3.92
N THR A 144 -14.06 2.33 4.88
CA THR A 144 -14.65 3.67 4.78
C THR A 144 -13.56 4.74 4.75
N ASP A 145 -12.56 4.60 5.61
CA ASP A 145 -11.44 5.53 5.69
C ASP A 145 -10.56 5.49 4.43
N MET A 146 -10.35 4.32 3.84
CA MET A 146 -9.64 4.19 2.56
C MET A 146 -10.37 4.93 1.43
N ASP A 147 -11.69 4.75 1.31
CA ASP A 147 -12.50 5.42 0.29
C ASP A 147 -12.48 6.94 0.50
N MET A 148 -12.71 7.39 1.72
CA MET A 148 -12.66 8.80 2.11
C MET A 148 -11.28 9.43 1.84
N ALA A 149 -10.20 8.74 2.20
CA ALA A 149 -8.84 9.22 2.00
C ALA A 149 -8.50 9.36 0.51
N LEU A 150 -8.90 8.37 -0.32
CA LEU A 150 -8.74 8.44 -1.77
C LEU A 150 -9.57 9.55 -2.40
N ASP A 151 -10.77 9.85 -1.87
CA ASP A 151 -11.56 11.01 -2.29
C ASP A 151 -10.88 12.34 -1.95
N HIS A 152 -10.18 12.39 -0.83
CA HIS A 152 -9.44 13.57 -0.42
C HIS A 152 -8.19 13.79 -1.27
N VAL A 153 -7.46 12.72 -1.60
CA VAL A 153 -6.22 12.79 -2.42
C VAL A 153 -6.54 13.10 -3.88
N VAL A 154 -7.65 12.54 -4.41
CA VAL A 154 -8.08 12.73 -5.80
C VAL A 154 -9.55 13.20 -5.79
N PRO A 155 -9.79 14.49 -5.50
CA PRO A 155 -11.15 15.01 -5.38
C PRO A 155 -11.80 15.25 -6.75
N GLU A 156 -13.10 15.02 -6.84
CA GLU A 156 -13.91 15.31 -8.04
C GLU A 156 -13.93 16.81 -8.40
N SER A 157 -13.63 17.68 -7.45
CA SER A 157 -13.66 19.14 -7.63
C SER A 157 -12.49 19.70 -8.47
N LEU A 158 -11.51 18.87 -8.85
CA LEU A 158 -10.47 19.31 -9.77
C LEU A 158 -11.02 19.54 -11.19
N PRO A 159 -10.39 20.40 -11.99
CA PRO A 159 -10.89 20.75 -13.33
C PRO A 159 -10.62 19.62 -14.35
N TRP A 160 -11.25 18.48 -14.14
CA TRP A 160 -11.12 17.32 -15.01
C TRP A 160 -11.65 17.61 -16.41
N ARG A 161 -10.98 17.09 -17.44
CA ARG A 161 -11.39 17.24 -18.85
C ARG A 161 -12.08 16.01 -19.41
N HIS A 162 -11.70 14.83 -18.94
CA HIS A 162 -12.27 13.56 -19.35
C HIS A 162 -13.48 13.25 -18.46
N THR A 163 -14.68 13.55 -18.95
CA THR A 163 -15.93 13.47 -18.18
C THR A 163 -17.10 12.91 -18.99
N ASP A 164 -16.82 12.27 -20.12
CA ASP A 164 -17.86 11.78 -21.04
C ASP A 164 -18.77 10.73 -20.40
N GLU A 165 -18.22 9.92 -19.51
CA GLU A 165 -18.98 8.91 -18.74
C GLU A 165 -19.41 9.40 -17.35
N GLY A 166 -19.29 10.69 -17.07
CA GLY A 166 -19.70 11.32 -15.82
C GLY A 166 -18.58 11.98 -15.03
N PRO A 167 -18.92 12.70 -13.94
CA PRO A 167 -17.94 13.47 -13.16
C PRO A 167 -16.94 12.59 -12.40
N ASP A 168 -17.26 11.33 -12.17
CA ASP A 168 -16.41 10.35 -11.49
C ASP A 168 -15.46 9.61 -12.45
N ASP A 169 -15.48 9.89 -13.76
CA ASP A 169 -14.75 9.12 -14.75
C ASP A 169 -13.23 9.33 -14.64
N SER A 170 -12.73 10.51 -14.90
CA SER A 170 -11.29 10.83 -14.82
C SER A 170 -10.71 10.61 -13.41
N VAL A 171 -11.51 10.91 -12.38
CA VAL A 171 -11.18 10.66 -10.98
C VAL A 171 -10.93 9.18 -10.74
N SER A 172 -11.80 8.31 -11.28
CA SER A 172 -11.67 6.86 -11.14
C SER A 172 -10.40 6.35 -11.80
N HIS A 173 -10.06 6.84 -13.00
CA HIS A 173 -8.82 6.47 -13.69
C HIS A 173 -7.58 6.87 -12.89
N THR A 174 -7.59 8.06 -12.31
CA THR A 174 -6.47 8.56 -11.51
C THR A 174 -6.29 7.74 -10.23
N LYS A 175 -7.38 7.44 -9.52
CA LYS A 175 -7.34 6.57 -8.33
C LYS A 175 -6.87 5.16 -8.67
N ALA A 176 -7.34 4.59 -9.78
CA ALA A 176 -6.92 3.27 -10.24
C ALA A 176 -5.41 3.23 -10.54
N THR A 177 -4.87 4.30 -11.12
CA THR A 177 -3.42 4.44 -11.37
C THR A 177 -2.62 4.50 -10.06
N LEU A 178 -3.11 5.22 -9.05
CA LEU A 178 -2.43 5.36 -7.75
C LEU A 178 -2.41 4.07 -6.94
N VAL A 179 -3.52 3.32 -6.95
CA VAL A 179 -3.64 2.06 -6.18
C VAL A 179 -2.98 0.89 -6.92
N GLY A 180 -3.19 0.78 -8.21
CA GLY A 180 -2.58 -0.23 -9.09
C GLY A 180 -3.54 -1.35 -9.52
N PRO A 181 -3.24 -1.95 -10.69
CA PRO A 181 -4.12 -2.95 -11.30
C PRO A 181 -3.83 -4.38 -10.85
N SER A 182 -2.75 -4.65 -10.12
CA SER A 182 -2.32 -6.02 -9.84
C SER A 182 -1.81 -6.20 -8.41
N LEU A 183 -1.92 -7.44 -7.94
CA LEU A 183 -1.33 -7.91 -6.69
C LEU A 183 -0.47 -9.14 -6.97
N THR A 184 0.61 -9.28 -6.23
CA THR A 184 1.42 -10.49 -6.18
C THR A 184 1.40 -11.03 -4.76
N ILE A 185 0.89 -12.25 -4.58
CA ILE A 185 0.68 -12.89 -3.28
C ILE A 185 1.42 -14.22 -3.26
N PRO A 186 2.30 -14.47 -2.27
CA PRO A 186 2.92 -15.78 -2.11
C PRO A 186 1.87 -16.87 -1.82
N ILE A 187 2.11 -18.08 -2.37
CA ILE A 187 1.37 -19.28 -2.02
C ILE A 187 2.28 -20.19 -1.20
N THR A 188 1.76 -20.70 -0.10
CA THR A 188 2.47 -21.68 0.73
C THR A 188 1.51 -22.80 1.13
N ARG A 189 1.86 -24.05 0.81
CA ARG A 189 1.09 -25.24 1.15
C ARG A 189 -0.38 -25.18 0.74
N GLY A 190 -0.61 -24.69 -0.47
CA GLY A 190 -1.96 -24.61 -1.05
C GLY A 190 -2.83 -23.48 -0.49
N GLN A 191 -2.24 -22.48 0.15
CA GLN A 191 -2.95 -21.33 0.73
C GLN A 191 -2.25 -20.02 0.37
N LEU A 192 -3.01 -18.93 0.34
CA LEU A 192 -2.45 -17.58 0.24
C LEU A 192 -1.65 -17.27 1.52
N ASN A 193 -0.39 -16.96 1.37
CA ASN A 193 0.49 -16.62 2.49
C ASN A 193 0.38 -15.13 2.83
N LEU A 194 -0.80 -14.74 3.30
CA LEU A 194 -1.10 -13.38 3.76
C LEU A 194 -0.76 -13.24 5.25
N GLY A 195 -0.42 -12.04 5.67
CA GLY A 195 -0.36 -11.68 7.08
C GLY A 195 -1.75 -11.77 7.73
N THR A 196 -1.79 -11.96 9.05
CA THR A 196 -3.03 -12.17 9.84
C THR A 196 -4.10 -11.10 9.58
N TRP A 197 -3.67 -9.87 9.37
CA TRP A 197 -4.54 -8.70 9.15
C TRP A 197 -4.74 -8.36 7.66
N GLN A 198 -4.08 -9.06 6.75
CA GLN A 198 -4.20 -8.76 5.33
C GLN A 198 -5.42 -9.43 4.70
N GLY A 199 -6.09 -8.70 3.83
CA GLY A 199 -7.15 -9.20 2.98
C GLY A 199 -7.07 -8.58 1.57
N VAL A 200 -7.61 -9.29 0.61
CA VAL A 200 -7.68 -8.84 -0.79
C VAL A 200 -8.87 -7.92 -0.97
N TYR A 201 -8.61 -6.73 -1.48
CA TYR A 201 -9.60 -5.69 -1.72
C TYR A 201 -9.78 -5.39 -3.21
N LEU A 202 -11.04 -5.22 -3.61
CA LEU A 202 -11.43 -4.44 -4.79
C LEU A 202 -11.66 -3.00 -4.36
N CYS A 203 -10.93 -2.07 -4.93
CA CYS A 203 -11.22 -0.63 -4.84
C CYS A 203 -12.00 -0.24 -6.09
N GLU A 204 -13.31 -0.06 -5.96
CA GLU A 204 -14.21 0.38 -7.04
C GLU A 204 -14.38 1.89 -6.94
N PHE A 205 -14.11 2.62 -8.02
CA PHE A 205 -14.12 4.07 -8.01
C PHE A 205 -15.32 4.69 -8.73
N ARG A 206 -16.09 3.90 -9.50
CA ARG A 206 -17.31 4.37 -10.17
C ARG A 206 -18.51 4.25 -9.24
N ARG A 207 -19.37 5.27 -9.26
CA ARG A 207 -20.63 5.27 -8.48
C ARG A 207 -21.61 4.19 -8.94
N ALA A 208 -21.72 4.03 -10.26
CA ALA A 208 -22.51 2.95 -10.85
C ALA A 208 -21.90 1.58 -10.50
N LYS A 209 -22.77 0.60 -10.29
CA LYS A 209 -22.31 -0.76 -9.98
C LYS A 209 -21.72 -1.43 -11.20
N HIS A 210 -20.52 -2.00 -11.05
CA HIS A 210 -19.83 -2.74 -12.09
C HIS A 210 -19.36 -4.11 -11.59
N ALA A 211 -19.40 -5.08 -12.47
CA ALA A 211 -18.74 -6.37 -12.29
C ALA A 211 -17.34 -6.29 -12.91
N ARG A 212 -16.31 -6.68 -12.16
CA ARG A 212 -14.92 -6.53 -12.59
C ARG A 212 -14.28 -7.87 -12.88
N ARG A 213 -13.66 -7.95 -14.08
CA ARG A 213 -12.91 -9.15 -14.51
C ARG A 213 -11.52 -9.14 -13.87
N ILE A 214 -11.16 -10.28 -13.34
CA ILE A 214 -9.85 -10.56 -12.76
C ILE A 214 -9.20 -11.69 -13.54
N GLU A 215 -7.95 -11.48 -13.89
CA GLU A 215 -7.06 -12.48 -14.45
C GLU A 215 -6.12 -12.99 -13.35
N ILE A 216 -5.92 -14.29 -13.27
CA ILE A 216 -5.00 -14.96 -12.36
C ILE A 216 -4.08 -15.92 -13.09
#